data_325f343a8710dc49b7626476357656bb
#
_entry.id   325f343a8710dc49b7626476357656bb
#
_cell.length_a   1.000
_cell.length_b   1.000
_cell.length_c   1.000
_cell.angle_alpha   90.00
_cell.angle_beta   90.00
_cell.angle_gamma   90.00
#
_symmetry.space_group_name_H-M   'P 1'
#
loop_
_entity.id
_entity.type
_entity.pdbx_description
1 polymer ?
#
loop_
_entity_poly.entity_id
_entity_poly.type
_entity_poly.pdbx_seq_one_letter_code
_entity_poly.pdbx_strand_id
1 'polypeptide(L)'
;MLHPYWELLEHGFFTRKKNVVALLLCTVLMACSVGVYQANIPVCICTLLLYMMEDIRQSDMNWKAFWKMALCNATVCIGFVTEYFLVNQYFLNQFGVVLTDYKGINHFGRTNLSNYIYRILCGYGSFFYPSTAVEDFSARYVYTLLIIVTAIIAIFVLRKMYILKTPKGCQTLLILIAYPIAACFVYLMVEPWDVHAVMTFGQAFAFALVVWFIDKYPEDRTKVEGALCKAAVALLGVLVTLNIRYSNILYLKADVMQTQMISYYTTLITRIESIEGYTEDAQVVYIGEYDKHDKNLVGISEYFDDLDLATYKGEPIFNDYAWKEAMEFWCGFAPELGDAAEFDGNAEVASMPCYPDQGSIRCINGKIVVKFADEP
;
A
#
# COMPACT_ATOMS: atom_id res chain seq x y z
N MET A 1 -4.94 13.52 -31.91
CA MET A 1 -4.48 14.85 -31.47
C MET A 1 -5.38 15.30 -30.34
N LEU A 2 -4.94 15.16 -29.10
CA LEU A 2 -5.63 15.76 -27.95
C LEU A 2 -5.22 17.23 -27.93
N HIS A 3 -6.18 18.13 -28.11
CA HIS A 3 -5.95 19.56 -27.90
C HIS A 3 -5.40 19.73 -26.48
N PRO A 4 -4.36 20.55 -26.27
CA PRO A 4 -3.82 20.77 -24.93
C PRO A 4 -4.94 21.24 -24.02
N TYR A 5 -5.03 20.60 -22.84
CA TYR A 5 -6.07 20.87 -21.84
C TYR A 5 -6.15 22.35 -21.42
N TRP A 6 -5.02 23.07 -21.49
CA TRP A 6 -4.94 24.48 -21.18
C TRP A 6 -5.68 25.38 -22.21
N GLU A 7 -5.69 25.06 -23.51
CA GLU A 7 -6.47 25.80 -24.52
C GLU A 7 -7.98 25.73 -24.23
N LEU A 8 -8.43 24.60 -23.71
CA LEU A 8 -9.80 24.44 -23.26
C LEU A 8 -10.11 25.37 -22.08
N LEU A 9 -9.13 25.58 -21.17
CA LEU A 9 -9.27 26.49 -20.02
C LEU A 9 -9.23 27.98 -20.45
N GLU A 10 -8.45 28.33 -21.47
CA GLU A 10 -8.30 29.71 -21.94
C GLU A 10 -9.58 30.20 -22.66
N HIS A 11 -10.24 29.34 -23.43
CA HIS A 11 -11.44 29.66 -24.20
C HIS A 11 -12.76 29.44 -23.43
N GLY A 12 -12.78 29.59 -22.11
CA GLY A 12 -14.00 29.51 -21.32
C GLY A 12 -14.47 28.08 -21.05
N PHE A 13 -13.57 27.28 -20.54
CA PHE A 13 -13.82 25.88 -20.16
C PHE A 13 -15.15 25.69 -19.39
N PHE A 14 -15.41 26.58 -18.41
CA PHE A 14 -16.64 26.54 -17.60
C PHE A 14 -17.89 27.03 -18.32
N THR A 15 -17.77 27.65 -19.49
CA THR A 15 -18.93 28.16 -20.24
C THR A 15 -19.49 27.12 -21.20
N ARG A 16 -18.75 26.08 -21.56
CA ARG A 16 -19.21 25.00 -22.43
C ARG A 16 -19.75 23.85 -21.58
N LYS A 17 -21.06 23.57 -21.66
CA LYS A 17 -21.74 22.47 -20.93
C LYS A 17 -20.98 21.12 -21.02
N LYS A 18 -20.43 20.79 -22.20
CA LYS A 18 -19.66 19.54 -22.42
C LYS A 18 -18.41 19.46 -21.51
N ASN A 19 -17.73 20.56 -21.31
CA ASN A 19 -16.50 20.58 -20.48
C ASN A 19 -16.83 20.46 -18.99
N VAL A 20 -17.92 21.06 -18.55
CA VAL A 20 -18.41 20.92 -17.17
C VAL A 20 -18.83 19.48 -16.89
N VAL A 21 -19.54 18.84 -17.82
CA VAL A 21 -19.92 17.42 -17.69
C VAL A 21 -18.69 16.53 -17.64
N ALA A 22 -17.68 16.76 -18.52
CA ALA A 22 -16.45 16.01 -18.51
C ALA A 22 -15.67 16.17 -17.18
N LEU A 23 -15.65 17.38 -16.63
CA LEU A 23 -15.03 17.65 -15.33
C LEU A 23 -15.74 16.90 -14.21
N LEU A 24 -17.07 17.00 -14.12
CA LEU A 24 -17.86 16.27 -13.13
C LEU A 24 -17.68 14.74 -13.26
N LEU A 25 -17.66 14.22 -14.48
CA LEU A 25 -17.42 12.79 -14.70
C LEU A 25 -16.00 12.40 -14.22
N CYS A 26 -15.01 13.25 -14.44
CA CYS A 26 -13.63 13.01 -14.01
C CYS A 26 -13.56 12.97 -12.46
N THR A 27 -14.20 13.93 -11.76
CA THR A 27 -14.20 13.93 -10.28
C THR A 27 -14.93 12.71 -9.73
N VAL A 28 -16.07 12.32 -10.31
CA VAL A 28 -16.81 11.10 -9.90
C VAL A 28 -15.96 9.84 -10.10
N LEU A 29 -15.30 9.67 -11.26
CA LEU A 29 -14.43 8.50 -11.49
C LEU A 29 -13.24 8.45 -10.54
N MET A 30 -12.64 9.61 -10.24
CA MET A 30 -11.57 9.69 -9.25
C MET A 30 -12.09 9.39 -7.84
N ALA A 31 -13.27 9.89 -7.46
CA ALA A 31 -13.92 9.59 -6.19
C ALA A 31 -14.21 8.09 -6.04
N CYS A 32 -14.70 7.43 -7.11
CA CYS A 32 -14.88 5.98 -7.14
C CYS A 32 -13.54 5.24 -6.93
N SER A 33 -12.47 5.69 -7.58
CA SER A 33 -11.14 5.11 -7.41
C SER A 33 -10.65 5.21 -5.96
N VAL A 34 -10.86 6.37 -5.32
CA VAL A 34 -10.53 6.58 -3.90
C VAL A 34 -11.42 5.75 -2.98
N GLY A 35 -12.70 5.57 -3.37
CA GLY A 35 -13.66 4.72 -2.65
C GLY A 35 -13.27 3.23 -2.65
N VAL A 36 -12.65 2.75 -3.74
CA VAL A 36 -12.09 1.39 -3.78
C VAL A 36 -10.89 1.28 -2.83
N TYR A 37 -10.00 2.27 -2.86
CA TYR A 37 -8.85 2.33 -1.96
C TYR A 37 -8.30 3.74 -1.82
N GLN A 38 -8.23 4.25 -0.60
CA GLN A 38 -7.81 5.64 -0.31
C GLN A 38 -6.38 5.94 -0.77
N ALA A 39 -5.50 4.94 -0.84
CA ALA A 39 -4.13 5.08 -1.37
C ALA A 39 -4.06 5.40 -2.88
N ASN A 40 -5.20 5.48 -3.57
CA ASN A 40 -5.27 5.97 -4.94
C ASN A 40 -5.25 7.52 -5.03
N ILE A 41 -5.40 8.24 -3.92
CA ILE A 41 -5.29 9.72 -3.90
C ILE A 41 -3.96 10.18 -4.52
N PRO A 42 -2.78 9.72 -4.06
CA PRO A 42 -1.50 10.10 -4.66
C PRO A 42 -1.39 9.74 -6.15
N VAL A 43 -1.98 8.64 -6.59
CA VAL A 43 -2.03 8.25 -8.01
C VAL A 43 -2.78 9.30 -8.83
N CYS A 44 -3.95 9.72 -8.37
CA CYS A 44 -4.74 10.77 -9.01
C CYS A 44 -3.97 12.09 -9.10
N ILE A 45 -3.36 12.52 -7.99
CA ILE A 45 -2.59 13.79 -7.95
C ILE A 45 -1.37 13.72 -8.87
N CYS A 46 -0.58 12.64 -8.82
CA CYS A 46 0.59 12.47 -9.69
C CYS A 46 0.21 12.46 -11.18
N THR A 47 -0.93 11.84 -11.53
CA THR A 47 -1.44 11.85 -12.90
C THR A 47 -1.76 13.28 -13.36
N LEU A 48 -2.44 14.08 -12.53
CA LEU A 48 -2.72 15.48 -12.85
C LEU A 48 -1.43 16.30 -13.00
N LEU A 49 -0.43 16.07 -12.15
CA LEU A 49 0.87 16.76 -12.26
C LEU A 49 1.61 16.38 -13.55
N LEU A 50 1.57 15.13 -13.99
CA LEU A 50 2.15 14.71 -15.27
C LEU A 50 1.45 15.39 -16.46
N TYR A 51 0.11 15.50 -16.44
CA TYR A 51 -0.62 16.25 -17.45
C TYR A 51 -0.23 17.74 -17.44
N MET A 52 -0.07 18.35 -16.26
CA MET A 52 0.42 19.74 -16.17
C MET A 52 1.82 19.91 -16.79
N MET A 53 2.72 18.96 -16.55
CA MET A 53 4.06 18.99 -17.17
C MET A 53 3.99 18.93 -18.70
N GLU A 54 3.11 18.08 -19.22
CA GLU A 54 2.93 17.93 -20.67
C GLU A 54 2.32 19.20 -21.30
N ASP A 55 1.34 19.83 -20.64
CA ASP A 55 0.75 21.09 -21.10
C ASP A 55 1.77 22.24 -21.11
N ILE A 56 2.61 22.37 -20.05
CA ILE A 56 3.69 23.34 -20.00
C ILE A 56 4.69 23.12 -21.15
N ARG A 57 4.99 21.87 -21.45
CA ARG A 57 5.91 21.52 -22.55
C ARG A 57 5.36 21.95 -23.90
N GLN A 58 4.06 21.66 -24.16
CA GLN A 58 3.43 21.87 -25.47
C GLN A 58 3.06 23.33 -25.76
N SER A 59 2.86 24.15 -24.72
CA SER A 59 2.34 25.52 -24.86
C SER A 59 3.31 26.57 -24.29
N ASP A 60 3.21 27.80 -24.80
CA ASP A 60 3.92 28.94 -24.22
C ASP A 60 3.11 29.57 -23.07
N MET A 61 2.99 28.82 -22.01
CA MET A 61 2.16 29.15 -20.86
C MET A 61 2.78 30.29 -20.03
N ASN A 62 2.03 31.38 -19.86
CA ASN A 62 2.40 32.44 -18.93
C ASN A 62 2.02 32.08 -17.47
N TRP A 63 2.52 32.84 -16.50
CA TRP A 63 2.27 32.59 -15.08
C TRP A 63 0.76 32.64 -14.71
N LYS A 64 -0.02 33.49 -15.35
CA LYS A 64 -1.46 33.57 -15.10
C LYS A 64 -2.18 32.29 -15.55
N ALA A 65 -1.84 31.78 -16.72
CA ALA A 65 -2.39 30.51 -17.23
C ALA A 65 -1.94 29.32 -16.36
N PHE A 66 -0.67 29.27 -15.94
CA PHE A 66 -0.15 28.24 -15.03
C PHE A 66 -0.93 28.19 -13.71
N TRP A 67 -1.10 29.33 -13.03
CA TRP A 67 -1.84 29.34 -11.77
C TRP A 67 -3.31 29.03 -11.95
N LYS A 68 -3.91 29.44 -13.06
CA LYS A 68 -5.30 29.06 -13.40
C LYS A 68 -5.43 27.55 -13.56
N MET A 69 -4.49 26.88 -14.26
CA MET A 69 -4.46 25.44 -14.42
C MET A 69 -4.21 24.73 -13.08
N ALA A 70 -3.25 25.20 -12.29
CA ALA A 70 -2.96 24.66 -10.96
C ALA A 70 -4.20 24.75 -10.04
N LEU A 71 -4.88 25.88 -10.07
CA LEU A 71 -6.11 26.08 -9.29
C LEU A 71 -7.24 25.15 -9.78
N CYS A 72 -7.39 24.96 -11.09
CA CYS A 72 -8.38 24.04 -11.64
C CYS A 72 -8.11 22.60 -11.18
N ASN A 73 -6.86 22.13 -11.26
CA ASN A 73 -6.49 20.80 -10.78
C ASN A 73 -6.65 20.64 -9.26
N ALA A 74 -6.35 21.68 -8.48
CA ALA A 74 -6.62 21.70 -7.05
C ALA A 74 -8.14 21.60 -6.77
N THR A 75 -8.97 22.28 -7.57
CA THR A 75 -10.43 22.18 -7.46
C THR A 75 -10.92 20.76 -7.79
N VAL A 76 -10.34 20.10 -8.79
CA VAL A 76 -10.62 18.69 -9.10
C VAL A 76 -10.24 17.79 -7.91
N CYS A 77 -9.07 17.99 -7.32
CA CYS A 77 -8.63 17.24 -6.15
C CYS A 77 -9.56 17.42 -4.95
N ILE A 78 -9.93 18.66 -4.64
CA ILE A 78 -10.91 18.98 -3.58
C ILE A 78 -12.26 18.34 -3.91
N GLY A 79 -12.70 18.42 -5.18
CA GLY A 79 -13.96 17.86 -5.66
C GLY A 79 -14.06 16.36 -5.39
N PHE A 80 -13.14 15.56 -5.91
CA PHE A 80 -13.21 14.10 -5.76
C PHE A 80 -13.03 13.64 -4.30
N VAL A 81 -12.21 14.32 -3.51
CA VAL A 81 -12.06 14.03 -2.08
C VAL A 81 -13.36 14.34 -1.35
N THR A 82 -13.99 15.49 -1.64
CA THR A 82 -15.28 15.88 -1.04
C THR A 82 -16.39 14.89 -1.42
N GLU A 83 -16.50 14.52 -2.71
CA GLU A 83 -17.46 13.53 -3.19
C GLU A 83 -17.28 12.19 -2.46
N TYR A 84 -16.04 11.71 -2.34
CA TYR A 84 -15.73 10.51 -1.59
C TYR A 84 -16.21 10.60 -0.13
N PHE A 85 -15.87 11.67 0.58
CA PHE A 85 -16.28 11.83 1.98
C PHE A 85 -17.80 11.94 2.14
N LEU A 86 -18.51 12.63 1.25
CA LEU A 86 -19.96 12.74 1.30
C LEU A 86 -20.64 11.39 1.09
N VAL A 87 -20.18 10.61 0.11
CA VAL A 87 -20.71 9.27 -0.16
C VAL A 87 -20.40 8.33 1.02
N ASN A 88 -19.17 8.35 1.53
CA ASN A 88 -18.78 7.56 2.69
C ASN A 88 -19.63 7.89 3.92
N GLN A 89 -19.82 9.18 4.23
CA GLN A 89 -20.64 9.62 5.36
C GLN A 89 -22.12 9.21 5.20
N TYR A 90 -22.65 9.27 3.98
CA TYR A 90 -24.00 8.79 3.70
C TYR A 90 -24.16 7.29 4.05
N PHE A 91 -23.24 6.45 3.60
CA PHE A 91 -23.30 5.02 3.87
C PHE A 91 -23.05 4.69 5.35
N LEU A 92 -22.11 5.35 6.02
CA LEU A 92 -21.90 5.18 7.46
C LEU A 92 -23.18 5.48 8.25
N ASN A 93 -23.87 6.57 7.93
CA ASN A 93 -25.13 6.90 8.58
C ASN A 93 -26.25 5.92 8.25
N GLN A 94 -26.31 5.44 6.98
CA GLN A 94 -27.34 4.49 6.54
C GLN A 94 -27.22 3.13 7.23
N PHE A 95 -25.99 2.68 7.46
CA PHE A 95 -25.73 1.38 8.09
C PHE A 95 -25.44 1.46 9.60
N GLY A 96 -25.47 2.66 10.18
CA GLY A 96 -25.20 2.85 11.61
C GLY A 96 -23.78 2.49 12.05
N VAL A 97 -22.82 2.53 11.11
CA VAL A 97 -21.42 2.17 11.38
C VAL A 97 -20.64 3.39 11.81
N VAL A 98 -19.85 3.24 12.87
CA VAL A 98 -18.93 4.30 13.34
C VAL A 98 -17.56 4.03 12.74
N LEU A 99 -16.92 5.08 12.20
CA LEU A 99 -15.52 5.00 11.76
C LEU A 99 -14.62 4.75 12.97
N THR A 100 -13.90 3.65 12.92
CA THR A 100 -12.79 3.41 13.85
C THR A 100 -11.57 4.23 13.42
N ASP A 101 -10.77 4.67 14.40
CA ASP A 101 -9.49 5.35 14.11
C ASP A 101 -8.44 4.34 13.64
N TYR A 102 -8.61 3.94 12.37
CA TYR A 102 -7.67 2.99 11.78
C TYR A 102 -6.41 3.73 11.35
N LYS A 103 -5.28 3.35 11.94
CA LYS A 103 -3.92 3.84 11.62
C LYS A 103 -3.73 5.35 11.76
N GLY A 104 -4.46 5.98 12.66
CA GLY A 104 -4.25 7.38 13.03
C GLY A 104 -4.66 8.40 11.95
N ILE A 105 -5.52 8.04 10.99
CA ILE A 105 -6.02 8.96 9.95
C ILE A 105 -6.67 10.21 10.58
N ASN A 106 -7.28 10.09 11.75
CA ASN A 106 -7.88 11.20 12.48
C ASN A 106 -6.85 12.23 13.01
N HIS A 107 -5.56 11.90 12.96
CA HIS A 107 -4.47 12.79 13.34
C HIS A 107 -3.91 13.61 12.16
N PHE A 108 -4.46 13.46 10.94
CA PHE A 108 -4.06 14.27 9.79
C PHE A 108 -4.18 15.77 10.09
N GLY A 109 -3.14 16.52 9.76
CA GLY A 109 -3.10 17.97 10.01
C GLY A 109 -2.69 18.39 11.43
N ARG A 110 -2.49 17.46 12.37
CA ARG A 110 -2.15 17.76 13.78
C ARG A 110 -0.65 17.71 14.10
N THR A 111 0.19 17.43 13.11
CA THR A 111 1.65 17.36 13.29
C THR A 111 2.37 18.58 12.72
N ASN A 112 3.62 18.80 13.12
CA ASN A 112 4.45 19.93 12.66
C ASN A 112 5.08 19.65 11.29
N LEU A 113 5.47 20.73 10.61
CA LEU A 113 6.07 20.65 9.27
C LEU A 113 7.33 19.78 9.23
N SER A 114 8.18 19.84 10.26
CA SER A 114 9.39 19.00 10.34
C SER A 114 9.08 17.51 10.35
N ASN A 115 7.99 17.10 11.01
CA ASN A 115 7.57 15.71 11.04
C ASN A 115 7.02 15.28 9.66
N TYR A 116 6.30 16.13 8.94
CA TYR A 116 5.87 15.83 7.57
C TYR A 116 7.06 15.62 6.62
N ILE A 117 8.10 16.47 6.73
CA ILE A 117 9.33 16.28 5.94
C ILE A 117 9.98 14.94 6.29
N TYR A 118 10.10 14.62 7.58
CA TYR A 118 10.63 13.34 8.05
C TYR A 118 9.83 12.15 7.48
N ARG A 119 8.49 12.19 7.55
CA ARG A 119 7.61 11.14 7.00
C ARG A 119 7.80 10.93 5.50
N ILE A 120 7.93 12.00 4.71
CA ILE A 120 8.22 11.91 3.27
C ILE A 120 9.57 11.24 3.03
N LEU A 121 10.61 11.62 3.79
CA LEU A 121 11.94 11.02 3.68
C LEU A 121 11.93 9.55 4.07
N CYS A 122 11.20 9.18 5.13
CA CYS A 122 10.97 7.78 5.51
C CYS A 122 10.27 7.00 4.38
N GLY A 123 9.25 7.61 3.75
CA GLY A 123 8.53 7.00 2.64
C GLY A 123 9.45 6.69 1.45
N TYR A 124 10.32 7.61 1.08
CA TYR A 124 11.33 7.35 0.03
C TYR A 124 12.38 6.35 0.47
N GLY A 125 12.82 6.41 1.73
CA GLY A 125 13.75 5.44 2.30
C GLY A 125 13.20 4.02 2.23
N SER A 126 11.97 3.81 2.70
CA SER A 126 11.34 2.49 2.71
C SER A 126 11.02 1.96 1.31
N PHE A 127 10.72 2.83 0.34
CA PHE A 127 10.41 2.41 -1.03
C PHE A 127 11.66 2.03 -1.84
N PHE A 128 12.69 2.89 -1.81
CA PHE A 128 13.90 2.66 -2.60
C PHE A 128 15.00 1.88 -1.85
N TYR A 129 14.95 1.86 -0.52
CA TYR A 129 15.94 1.22 0.33
C TYR A 129 15.25 0.44 1.47
N PRO A 130 14.36 -0.50 1.15
CA PRO A 130 13.70 -1.29 2.19
C PRO A 130 14.75 -2.03 3.03
N SER A 131 14.62 -1.95 4.35
CA SER A 131 15.59 -2.55 5.29
C SER A 131 15.54 -4.07 5.31
N THR A 132 14.41 -4.63 4.93
CA THR A 132 14.07 -6.05 5.03
C THR A 132 13.92 -6.75 3.69
N ALA A 133 13.78 -5.99 2.60
CA ALA A 133 13.71 -6.59 1.29
C ALA A 133 15.09 -7.03 0.88
N VAL A 134 15.37 -8.29 1.18
CA VAL A 134 16.48 -8.99 0.61
C VAL A 134 17.77 -8.18 0.72
N GLU A 135 18.73 -8.67 1.39
CA GLU A 135 20.12 -8.29 1.22
C GLU A 135 20.57 -8.42 -0.26
N ASP A 136 19.62 -8.34 -1.19
CA ASP A 136 19.88 -8.26 -2.60
C ASP A 136 20.42 -6.85 -2.88
N PHE A 137 21.69 -6.69 -2.42
CA PHE A 137 22.59 -5.57 -2.64
C PHE A 137 22.47 -4.99 -4.05
N SER A 138 22.09 -5.81 -5.03
CA SER A 138 21.89 -5.44 -6.41
C SER A 138 20.73 -4.44 -6.63
N ALA A 139 19.59 -4.60 -5.97
CA ALA A 139 18.43 -3.73 -6.19
C ALA A 139 18.67 -2.29 -5.73
N ARG A 140 19.31 -2.09 -4.57
CA ARG A 140 19.66 -0.74 -4.06
C ARG A 140 20.56 0.02 -5.03
N TYR A 141 21.56 -0.65 -5.60
CA TYR A 141 22.45 -0.01 -6.59
C TYR A 141 21.71 0.32 -7.87
N VAL A 142 20.83 -0.56 -8.35
CA VAL A 142 20.04 -0.30 -9.56
C VAL A 142 19.09 0.90 -9.35
N TYR A 143 18.41 0.99 -8.19
CA TYR A 143 17.62 2.18 -7.84
C TYR A 143 18.47 3.44 -7.79
N THR A 144 19.62 3.39 -7.11
CA THR A 144 20.53 4.54 -7.00
C THR A 144 21.02 5.00 -8.38
N LEU A 145 21.46 4.06 -9.23
CA LEU A 145 21.90 4.36 -10.59
C LEU A 145 20.77 4.94 -11.44
N LEU A 146 19.55 4.41 -11.34
CA LEU A 146 18.40 4.93 -12.06
C LEU A 146 18.07 6.36 -11.63
N ILE A 147 18.11 6.67 -10.34
CA ILE A 147 17.89 8.03 -9.83
C ILE A 147 18.96 8.99 -10.38
N ILE A 148 20.25 8.60 -10.33
CA ILE A 148 21.35 9.42 -10.83
C ILE A 148 21.20 9.66 -12.33
N VAL A 149 20.98 8.61 -13.11
CA VAL A 149 20.83 8.72 -14.57
C VAL A 149 19.61 9.58 -14.92
N THR A 150 18.50 9.40 -14.21
CA THR A 150 17.28 10.20 -14.40
C THR A 150 17.51 11.66 -14.06
N ALA A 151 18.21 11.95 -12.96
CA ALA A 151 18.57 13.34 -12.60
C ALA A 151 19.44 14.01 -13.68
N ILE A 152 20.40 13.28 -14.23
CA ILE A 152 21.24 13.77 -15.33
C ILE A 152 20.37 14.03 -16.58
N ILE A 153 19.50 13.11 -16.96
CA ILE A 153 18.56 13.27 -18.09
C ILE A 153 17.68 14.49 -17.86
N ALA A 154 17.10 14.63 -16.66
CA ALA A 154 16.28 15.78 -16.30
C ALA A 154 17.04 17.10 -16.45
N ILE A 155 18.30 17.18 -15.99
CA ILE A 155 19.14 18.36 -16.15
C ILE A 155 19.36 18.70 -17.64
N PHE A 156 19.62 17.69 -18.48
CA PHE A 156 19.80 17.93 -19.93
C PHE A 156 18.50 18.36 -20.59
N VAL A 157 17.37 17.69 -20.29
CA VAL A 157 16.05 18.10 -20.78
C VAL A 157 15.75 19.54 -20.37
N LEU A 158 15.93 19.86 -19.11
CA LEU A 158 15.72 21.20 -18.58
C LEU A 158 16.64 22.23 -19.24
N ARG A 159 17.88 21.90 -19.53
CA ARG A 159 18.80 22.80 -20.26
C ARG A 159 18.42 23.02 -21.72
N LYS A 160 18.13 21.95 -22.46
CA LYS A 160 17.72 22.00 -23.87
C LYS A 160 16.43 22.76 -24.09
N MET A 161 15.46 22.58 -23.17
CA MET A 161 14.21 23.32 -23.22
C MET A 161 14.37 24.80 -22.81
N TYR A 162 15.59 25.29 -22.56
CA TYR A 162 15.90 26.66 -22.04
C TYR A 162 15.15 27.02 -20.77
N ILE A 163 14.79 26.00 -20.03
CA ILE A 163 13.81 26.05 -18.98
C ILE A 163 14.25 26.92 -17.81
N LEU A 164 15.54 27.00 -17.52
CA LEU A 164 16.04 27.80 -16.39
C LEU A 164 15.98 29.32 -16.64
N LYS A 165 15.74 29.77 -17.89
CA LYS A 165 15.67 31.22 -18.25
C LYS A 165 14.26 31.63 -18.72
N THR A 166 13.32 30.70 -18.81
CA THR A 166 11.94 30.93 -19.27
C THR A 166 10.94 30.64 -18.17
N PRO A 167 9.75 31.25 -18.21
CA PRO A 167 8.66 30.87 -17.29
C PRO A 167 8.40 29.37 -17.23
N LYS A 168 8.45 28.66 -18.36
CA LYS A 168 8.29 27.21 -18.46
C LYS A 168 9.20 26.42 -17.51
N GLY A 169 10.45 26.85 -17.38
CA GLY A 169 11.41 26.18 -16.53
C GLY A 169 11.08 26.26 -15.06
N CYS A 170 10.74 27.44 -14.61
CA CYS A 170 10.33 27.63 -13.23
C CYS A 170 9.02 26.90 -12.95
N GLN A 171 8.08 26.89 -13.88
CA GLN A 171 6.81 26.17 -13.77
C GLN A 171 7.04 24.65 -13.67
N THR A 172 7.88 24.09 -14.55
CA THR A 172 8.25 22.66 -14.51
C THR A 172 8.97 22.32 -13.21
N LEU A 173 9.89 23.17 -12.75
CA LEU A 173 10.60 22.96 -11.50
C LEU A 173 9.64 22.94 -10.30
N LEU A 174 8.64 23.81 -10.26
CA LEU A 174 7.61 23.79 -9.20
C LEU A 174 6.84 22.46 -9.18
N ILE A 175 6.50 21.92 -10.35
CA ILE A 175 5.83 20.60 -10.43
C ILE A 175 6.78 19.49 -10.00
N LEU A 176 8.05 19.53 -10.40
CA LEU A 176 9.05 18.55 -9.98
C LEU A 176 9.29 18.54 -8.47
N ILE A 177 9.15 19.68 -7.81
CA ILE A 177 9.19 19.77 -6.33
C ILE A 177 7.90 19.22 -5.71
N ALA A 178 6.73 19.50 -6.30
CA ALA A 178 5.45 19.04 -5.81
C ALA A 178 5.25 17.51 -6.02
N TYR A 179 5.83 16.97 -7.09
CA TYR A 179 5.62 15.57 -7.49
C TYR A 179 6.04 14.54 -6.43
N PRO A 180 7.26 14.62 -5.84
CA PRO A 180 7.63 13.70 -4.77
C PRO A 180 6.73 13.81 -3.54
N ILE A 181 6.25 15.02 -3.21
CA ILE A 181 5.32 15.22 -2.09
C ILE A 181 3.98 14.53 -2.40
N ALA A 182 3.49 14.70 -3.63
CA ALA A 182 2.25 14.06 -4.09
C ALA A 182 2.37 12.52 -4.11
N ALA A 183 3.48 11.98 -4.57
CA ALA A 183 3.72 10.53 -4.61
C ALA A 183 3.75 9.90 -3.21
N CYS A 184 4.23 10.63 -2.20
CA CYS A 184 4.27 10.21 -0.80
C CYS A 184 3.07 10.71 0.02
N PHE A 185 1.96 11.08 -0.61
CA PHE A 185 0.83 11.70 0.08
C PHE A 185 0.28 10.85 1.24
N VAL A 186 0.30 9.52 1.11
CA VAL A 186 -0.12 8.60 2.17
C VAL A 186 0.68 8.81 3.47
N TYR A 187 1.98 9.08 3.37
CA TYR A 187 2.84 9.36 4.53
C TYR A 187 2.52 10.69 5.22
N LEU A 188 1.74 11.56 4.58
CA LEU A 188 1.20 12.75 5.23
C LEU A 188 -0.04 12.44 6.05
N MET A 189 -0.75 11.36 5.72
CA MET A 189 -1.99 10.95 6.38
C MET A 189 -1.76 9.98 7.54
N VAL A 190 -0.79 9.06 7.39
CA VAL A 190 -0.56 7.91 8.26
C VAL A 190 0.90 7.94 8.76
N GLU A 191 1.14 7.41 9.96
CA GLU A 191 2.51 7.29 10.49
C GLU A 191 3.34 6.29 9.64
N PRO A 192 4.66 6.54 9.46
CA PRO A 192 5.48 5.72 8.56
C PRO A 192 5.48 4.21 8.86
N TRP A 193 5.40 3.84 10.13
CA TRP A 193 5.37 2.43 10.57
C TRP A 193 4.02 1.74 10.31
N ASP A 194 2.95 2.51 10.06
CA ASP A 194 1.62 2.01 9.75
C ASP A 194 1.35 1.92 8.23
N VAL A 195 2.28 2.39 7.40
CA VAL A 195 2.15 2.34 5.95
C VAL A 195 2.54 0.96 5.44
N HIS A 196 1.59 0.27 4.81
CA HIS A 196 1.83 -1.00 4.14
C HIS A 196 2.20 -0.82 2.65
N ALA A 197 2.86 -1.82 2.06
CA ALA A 197 3.27 -1.80 0.66
C ALA A 197 2.11 -1.49 -0.31
N VAL A 198 0.90 -2.01 -0.04
CA VAL A 198 -0.31 -1.74 -0.82
C VAL A 198 -0.73 -0.25 -0.81
N MET A 199 -0.27 0.55 0.16
CA MET A 199 -0.54 1.99 0.23
C MET A 199 0.45 2.83 -0.59
N THR A 200 1.53 2.24 -1.10
CA THR A 200 2.64 2.96 -1.75
C THR A 200 2.52 3.09 -3.26
N PHE A 201 1.34 2.83 -3.85
CA PHE A 201 1.11 2.94 -5.30
C PHE A 201 1.50 4.30 -5.90
N GLY A 202 1.31 5.39 -5.15
CA GLY A 202 1.73 6.71 -5.59
C GLY A 202 3.23 6.82 -5.87
N GLN A 203 4.06 6.11 -5.10
CA GLN A 203 5.51 6.12 -5.26
C GLN A 203 5.96 5.45 -6.57
N ALA A 204 5.20 4.47 -7.08
CA ALA A 204 5.46 3.86 -8.37
C ALA A 204 5.38 4.87 -9.54
N PHE A 205 4.68 5.99 -9.36
CA PHE A 205 4.65 7.08 -10.33
C PHE A 205 5.99 7.80 -10.49
N ALA A 206 6.96 7.59 -9.60
CA ALA A 206 8.35 8.01 -9.84
C ALA A 206 8.90 7.41 -11.14
N PHE A 207 8.53 6.16 -11.46
CA PHE A 207 8.92 5.53 -12.73
C PHE A 207 8.21 6.13 -13.94
N ALA A 208 6.95 6.55 -13.79
CA ALA A 208 6.25 7.27 -14.85
C ALA A 208 6.95 8.61 -15.19
N LEU A 209 7.48 9.29 -14.19
CA LEU A 209 8.29 10.50 -14.40
C LEU A 209 9.58 10.21 -15.17
N VAL A 210 10.27 9.10 -14.85
CA VAL A 210 11.45 8.63 -15.60
C VAL A 210 11.11 8.40 -17.07
N VAL A 211 10.02 7.66 -17.33
CA VAL A 211 9.55 7.37 -18.69
C VAL A 211 9.20 8.65 -19.42
N TRP A 212 8.52 9.60 -18.76
CA TRP A 212 8.20 10.90 -19.33
C TRP A 212 9.45 11.66 -19.77
N PHE A 213 10.49 11.73 -18.93
CA PHE A 213 11.75 12.37 -19.28
C PHE A 213 12.46 11.71 -20.48
N ILE A 214 12.41 10.40 -20.58
CA ILE A 214 13.03 9.67 -21.70
C ILE A 214 12.24 9.90 -23.00
N ASP A 215 10.91 9.82 -22.93
CA ASP A 215 10.01 9.98 -24.08
C ASP A 215 10.04 11.43 -24.64
N LYS A 216 10.04 12.41 -23.75
CA LYS A 216 10.02 13.83 -24.13
C LYS A 216 11.40 14.43 -24.36
N TYR A 217 12.44 13.60 -24.34
CA TYR A 217 13.79 14.06 -24.66
C TYR A 217 13.85 14.54 -26.13
N PRO A 218 14.42 15.72 -26.44
CA PRO A 218 14.54 16.24 -27.81
C PRO A 218 15.20 15.25 -28.77
N GLU A 219 14.79 15.26 -30.03
CA GLU A 219 15.31 14.32 -31.06
C GLU A 219 16.78 14.58 -31.41
N ASP A 220 17.27 15.84 -31.25
CA ASP A 220 18.65 16.28 -31.50
C ASP A 220 19.61 15.81 -30.40
N ARG A 221 19.56 14.56 -30.05
CA ARG A 221 20.37 13.94 -28.98
C ARG A 221 21.84 13.81 -29.41
N THR A 222 22.73 14.19 -28.54
CA THR A 222 24.12 13.77 -28.64
C THR A 222 24.27 12.28 -28.38
N LYS A 223 25.40 11.68 -28.79
CA LYS A 223 25.70 10.29 -28.53
C LYS A 223 25.63 9.93 -27.04
N VAL A 224 26.10 10.82 -26.17
CA VAL A 224 26.10 10.66 -24.71
C VAL A 224 24.67 10.69 -24.17
N GLU A 225 23.86 11.63 -24.59
CA GLU A 225 22.46 11.76 -24.16
C GLU A 225 21.62 10.54 -24.58
N GLY A 226 21.85 10.05 -25.81
CA GLY A 226 21.22 8.82 -26.31
C GLY A 226 21.65 7.59 -25.50
N ALA A 227 22.92 7.52 -25.10
CA ALA A 227 23.43 6.44 -24.24
C ALA A 227 22.80 6.48 -22.84
N LEU A 228 22.63 7.66 -22.24
CA LEU A 228 21.96 7.83 -20.94
C LEU A 228 20.49 7.40 -20.98
N CYS A 229 19.76 7.78 -22.03
CA CYS A 229 18.36 7.31 -22.18
C CYS A 229 18.27 5.78 -22.30
N LYS A 230 19.18 5.17 -23.10
CA LYS A 230 19.26 3.70 -23.20
C LYS A 230 19.63 3.06 -21.88
N ALA A 231 20.55 3.63 -21.11
CA ALA A 231 20.92 3.16 -19.79
C ALA A 231 19.74 3.21 -18.81
N ALA A 232 18.97 4.31 -18.82
CA ALA A 232 17.77 4.43 -17.99
C ALA A 232 16.71 3.36 -18.34
N VAL A 233 16.47 3.10 -19.63
CA VAL A 233 15.56 2.04 -20.08
C VAL A 233 16.07 0.65 -19.64
N ALA A 234 17.36 0.39 -19.77
CA ALA A 234 17.96 -0.88 -19.33
C ALA A 234 17.85 -1.07 -17.82
N LEU A 235 18.12 -0.01 -17.02
CA LEU A 235 17.96 -0.03 -15.56
C LEU A 235 16.50 -0.26 -15.15
N LEU A 236 15.54 0.36 -15.83
CA LEU A 236 14.11 0.09 -15.60
C LEU A 236 13.78 -1.39 -15.90
N GLY A 237 14.28 -1.95 -16.99
CA GLY A 237 14.10 -3.36 -17.33
C GLY A 237 14.67 -4.30 -16.26
N VAL A 238 15.86 -3.99 -15.75
CA VAL A 238 16.47 -4.75 -14.64
C VAL A 238 15.62 -4.66 -13.38
N LEU A 239 15.15 -3.45 -13.01
CA LEU A 239 14.29 -3.25 -11.85
C LEU A 239 12.96 -4.01 -11.96
N VAL A 240 12.33 -4.01 -13.13
CA VAL A 240 11.11 -4.80 -13.36
C VAL A 240 11.40 -6.29 -13.14
N THR A 241 12.50 -6.80 -13.68
CA THR A 241 12.90 -8.21 -13.51
C THR A 241 13.16 -8.56 -12.05
N LEU A 242 13.87 -7.69 -11.30
CA LEU A 242 14.13 -7.89 -9.87
C LEU A 242 12.84 -7.87 -9.05
N ASN A 243 11.92 -6.94 -9.35
CA ASN A 243 10.62 -6.88 -8.67
C ASN A 243 9.73 -8.09 -8.99
N ILE A 244 9.76 -8.60 -10.23
CA ILE A 244 9.05 -9.83 -10.60
C ILE A 244 9.62 -11.02 -9.80
N ARG A 245 10.96 -11.15 -9.75
CA ARG A 245 11.62 -12.20 -8.96
C ARG A 245 11.22 -12.10 -7.48
N TYR A 246 11.31 -10.91 -6.90
CA TYR A 246 10.92 -10.66 -5.51
C TYR A 246 9.46 -11.03 -5.25
N SER A 247 8.53 -10.58 -6.11
CA SER A 247 7.11 -10.92 -6.00
C SER A 247 6.87 -12.43 -6.06
N ASN A 248 7.54 -13.13 -6.97
CA ASN A 248 7.40 -14.59 -7.08
C ASN A 248 7.87 -15.32 -5.82
N ILE A 249 8.96 -14.85 -5.19
CA ILE A 249 9.44 -15.42 -3.92
C ILE A 249 8.44 -15.15 -2.79
N LEU A 250 7.86 -13.94 -2.73
CA LEU A 250 6.81 -13.62 -1.76
C LEU A 250 5.55 -14.48 -1.93
N TYR A 251 5.12 -14.70 -3.18
CA TYR A 251 4.00 -15.59 -3.47
C TYR A 251 4.30 -17.03 -3.07
N LEU A 252 5.52 -17.51 -3.33
CA LEU A 252 5.95 -18.85 -2.89
C LEU A 252 5.93 -18.96 -1.36
N LYS A 253 6.44 -17.95 -0.65
CA LYS A 253 6.37 -17.89 0.81
C LYS A 253 4.91 -17.97 1.28
N ALA A 254 4.02 -17.16 0.71
CA ALA A 254 2.61 -17.15 1.07
C ALA A 254 1.92 -18.51 0.84
N ASP A 255 2.19 -19.17 -0.28
CA ASP A 255 1.65 -20.49 -0.64
C ASP A 255 2.11 -21.58 0.34
N VAL A 256 3.40 -21.57 0.68
CA VAL A 256 3.96 -22.50 1.67
C VAL A 256 3.35 -22.26 3.05
N MET A 257 3.24 -21.00 3.49
CA MET A 257 2.63 -20.65 4.78
C MET A 257 1.16 -21.06 4.83
N GLN A 258 0.40 -20.86 3.75
CA GLN A 258 -0.99 -21.29 3.65
C GLN A 258 -1.12 -22.83 3.76
N THR A 259 -0.25 -23.56 3.09
CA THR A 259 -0.21 -25.02 3.15
C THR A 259 0.08 -25.52 4.57
N GLN A 260 1.05 -24.91 5.25
CA GLN A 260 1.36 -25.22 6.65
C GLN A 260 0.19 -24.91 7.58
N MET A 261 -0.47 -23.78 7.38
CA MET A 261 -1.67 -23.36 8.11
C MET A 261 -2.77 -24.42 8.01
N ILE A 262 -3.12 -24.83 6.80
CA ILE A 262 -4.16 -25.85 6.57
C ILE A 262 -3.78 -27.16 7.28
N SER A 263 -2.51 -27.59 7.18
CA SER A 263 -2.01 -28.80 7.84
C SER A 263 -2.14 -28.70 9.37
N TYR A 264 -1.76 -27.57 9.94
CA TYR A 264 -1.85 -27.31 11.37
C TYR A 264 -3.30 -27.35 11.86
N TYR A 265 -4.19 -26.61 11.20
CA TYR A 265 -5.60 -26.59 11.60
C TYR A 265 -6.29 -27.92 11.38
N THR A 266 -5.99 -28.61 10.29
CA THR A 266 -6.54 -29.96 10.08
C THR A 266 -6.15 -30.90 11.23
N THR A 267 -4.90 -30.77 11.71
CA THR A 267 -4.43 -31.55 12.86
C THR A 267 -5.15 -31.14 14.15
N LEU A 268 -5.29 -29.85 14.39
CA LEU A 268 -6.02 -29.33 15.56
C LEU A 268 -7.49 -29.78 15.55
N ILE A 269 -8.18 -29.60 14.43
CA ILE A 269 -9.58 -30.00 14.24
C ILE A 269 -9.75 -31.50 14.48
N THR A 270 -8.90 -32.33 13.86
CA THR A 270 -8.95 -33.79 14.06
C THR A 270 -8.79 -34.18 15.54
N ARG A 271 -7.93 -33.49 16.28
CA ARG A 271 -7.77 -33.71 17.72
C ARG A 271 -8.97 -33.25 18.51
N ILE A 272 -9.60 -32.12 18.16
CA ILE A 272 -10.84 -31.61 18.78
C ILE A 272 -11.96 -32.64 18.58
N GLU A 273 -12.17 -33.10 17.34
CA GLU A 273 -13.23 -34.03 16.98
C GLU A 273 -13.02 -35.43 17.59
N SER A 274 -11.79 -35.82 17.88
CA SER A 274 -11.43 -37.09 18.47
C SER A 274 -11.58 -37.17 19.99
N ILE A 275 -11.85 -36.03 20.66
CA ILE A 275 -12.02 -36.02 22.12
C ILE A 275 -13.33 -36.73 22.53
N GLU A 276 -13.24 -37.57 23.55
CA GLU A 276 -14.42 -38.20 24.14
C GLU A 276 -15.39 -37.10 24.65
N GLY A 277 -16.64 -37.16 24.19
CA GLY A 277 -17.65 -36.16 24.49
C GLY A 277 -17.80 -35.06 23.46
N TYR A 278 -17.04 -35.08 22.37
CA TYR A 278 -17.25 -34.16 21.24
C TYR A 278 -18.58 -34.51 20.54
N THR A 279 -19.33 -33.48 20.20
CA THR A 279 -20.50 -33.52 19.32
C THR A 279 -20.45 -32.34 18.36
N GLU A 280 -21.13 -32.42 17.22
CA GLU A 280 -21.14 -31.29 16.23
C GLU A 280 -21.68 -29.96 16.83
N ASP A 281 -22.55 -30.06 17.86
CA ASP A 281 -23.11 -28.90 18.56
C ASP A 281 -22.28 -28.49 19.79
N ALA A 282 -21.12 -29.12 20.04
CA ALA A 282 -20.30 -28.81 21.21
C ALA A 282 -19.62 -27.44 21.05
N GLN A 283 -19.72 -26.61 22.08
CA GLN A 283 -18.99 -25.35 22.13
C GLN A 283 -17.48 -25.61 22.27
N VAL A 284 -16.68 -24.89 21.49
CA VAL A 284 -15.23 -24.93 21.58
C VAL A 284 -14.73 -23.63 22.24
N VAL A 285 -13.93 -23.79 23.27
CA VAL A 285 -13.31 -22.68 24.03
C VAL A 285 -11.81 -22.71 23.84
N TYR A 286 -11.25 -21.59 23.42
CA TYR A 286 -9.81 -21.43 23.25
C TYR A 286 -9.26 -20.61 24.41
N ILE A 287 -8.28 -21.15 25.15
CA ILE A 287 -7.62 -20.50 26.31
C ILE A 287 -6.22 -20.08 25.90
N GLY A 288 -5.95 -18.81 26.04
CA GLY A 288 -4.69 -18.20 25.65
C GLY A 288 -4.54 -18.02 24.13
N GLU A 289 -3.50 -17.31 23.75
CA GLU A 289 -3.14 -17.14 22.36
C GLU A 289 -2.15 -18.21 21.92
N TYR A 290 -2.23 -18.57 20.66
CA TYR A 290 -1.29 -19.44 20.00
C TYR A 290 0.14 -18.91 20.10
N ASP A 291 1.11 -19.75 20.49
CA ASP A 291 2.52 -19.36 20.55
C ASP A 291 3.11 -19.18 19.14
N LYS A 292 3.36 -17.94 18.78
CA LYS A 292 3.96 -17.52 17.50
C LYS A 292 5.35 -18.12 17.27
N HIS A 293 5.99 -18.61 18.32
CA HIS A 293 7.35 -19.17 18.32
C HIS A 293 7.38 -20.69 18.41
N ASP A 294 6.24 -21.37 18.18
CA ASP A 294 6.24 -22.84 18.16
C ASP A 294 7.19 -23.35 17.07
N LYS A 295 8.32 -23.91 17.51
CA LYS A 295 9.39 -24.45 16.66
C LYS A 295 8.91 -25.47 15.64
N ASN A 296 7.76 -26.12 15.85
CA ASN A 296 7.20 -27.09 14.93
C ASN A 296 6.57 -26.47 13.68
N LEU A 297 6.34 -25.14 13.68
CA LEU A 297 5.81 -24.39 12.55
C LEU A 297 6.89 -23.64 11.77
N VAL A 298 8.11 -23.55 12.33
CA VAL A 298 9.21 -22.69 11.88
C VAL A 298 10.11 -23.34 10.81
N GLY A 299 9.95 -24.65 10.53
CA GLY A 299 10.91 -25.40 9.70
C GLY A 299 11.14 -24.91 8.27
N ILE A 300 10.25 -24.00 7.75
CA ILE A 300 10.42 -23.36 6.43
C ILE A 300 10.68 -21.86 6.59
N SER A 301 10.41 -21.27 7.73
CA SER A 301 10.56 -19.83 7.97
C SER A 301 12.04 -19.41 7.87
N GLU A 302 13.00 -20.21 8.33
CA GLU A 302 14.42 -19.89 8.23
C GLU A 302 14.89 -19.59 6.80
N TYR A 303 14.32 -20.25 5.79
CA TYR A 303 14.64 -19.99 4.39
C TYR A 303 14.05 -18.67 3.89
N PHE A 304 12.99 -18.18 4.54
CA PHE A 304 12.23 -16.99 4.14
C PHE A 304 12.26 -15.87 5.19
N ASP A 305 13.05 -16.03 6.26
CA ASP A 305 13.07 -15.08 7.39
C ASP A 305 13.44 -13.66 6.99
N ASP A 306 14.30 -13.51 5.98
CA ASP A 306 14.71 -12.22 5.44
C ASP A 306 13.64 -11.57 4.52
N LEU A 307 12.55 -12.28 4.24
CA LEU A 307 11.48 -11.81 3.35
C LEU A 307 10.28 -11.34 4.18
N ASP A 308 10.21 -10.04 4.41
CA ASP A 308 9.05 -9.43 5.06
C ASP A 308 7.87 -9.38 4.08
N LEU A 309 6.91 -10.29 4.27
CA LEU A 309 5.56 -10.08 3.75
C LEU A 309 4.95 -8.99 4.63
N ALA A 310 4.71 -7.82 4.09
CA ALA A 310 4.21 -6.65 4.80
C ALA A 310 2.92 -6.88 5.62
N THR A 311 2.26 -8.01 5.45
CA THR A 311 1.07 -8.45 6.18
C THR A 311 1.34 -9.49 7.27
N TYR A 312 2.55 -10.08 7.31
CA TYR A 312 2.88 -11.20 8.20
C TYR A 312 4.26 -11.02 8.83
N LYS A 313 4.54 -9.84 9.37
CA LYS A 313 5.81 -9.53 10.06
C LYS A 313 6.14 -10.55 11.14
N GLY A 314 6.94 -11.56 10.79
CA GLY A 314 7.40 -12.58 11.73
C GLY A 314 6.29 -13.47 12.32
N GLU A 315 5.06 -13.33 11.88
CA GLU A 315 3.94 -14.15 12.31
C GLU A 315 3.73 -15.26 11.28
N PRO A 316 3.98 -16.51 11.63
CA PRO A 316 4.10 -17.56 10.63
C PRO A 316 2.81 -17.84 9.88
N ILE A 317 1.63 -17.68 10.49
CA ILE A 317 0.44 -18.27 9.86
C ILE A 317 -0.85 -17.46 10.04
N PHE A 318 -1.01 -16.68 11.11
CA PHE A 318 -2.27 -16.01 11.45
C PHE A 318 -2.06 -14.63 12.01
N ASN A 319 -3.02 -13.76 11.78
CA ASN A 319 -3.20 -12.62 12.65
C ASN A 319 -4.18 -13.00 13.78
N ASP A 320 -4.03 -12.33 14.92
CA ASP A 320 -4.74 -12.63 16.17
C ASP A 320 -6.28 -12.56 16.05
N TYR A 321 -6.81 -12.04 14.94
CA TYR A 321 -8.24 -11.83 14.73
C TYR A 321 -8.84 -12.60 13.53
N ALA A 322 -8.05 -13.24 12.67
CA ALA A 322 -8.58 -13.89 11.46
C ALA A 322 -8.33 -15.41 11.39
N TRP A 323 -7.72 -16.01 12.42
CA TRP A 323 -7.39 -17.43 12.39
C TRP A 323 -8.64 -18.35 12.48
N LYS A 324 -9.69 -17.89 13.16
CA LYS A 324 -10.95 -18.63 13.27
C LYS A 324 -11.67 -18.66 11.93
N GLU A 325 -11.75 -17.51 11.27
CA GLU A 325 -12.29 -17.38 9.92
C GLU A 325 -11.46 -18.17 8.89
N ALA A 326 -10.14 -18.27 9.11
CA ALA A 326 -9.28 -19.10 8.27
C ALA A 326 -9.59 -20.61 8.44
N MET A 327 -9.85 -21.08 9.65
CA MET A 327 -10.30 -22.46 9.87
C MET A 327 -11.65 -22.72 9.21
N GLU A 328 -12.61 -21.80 9.34
CA GLU A 328 -13.90 -21.90 8.69
C GLU A 328 -13.75 -21.96 7.17
N PHE A 329 -13.05 -21.00 6.59
CA PHE A 329 -12.93 -20.88 5.13
C PHE A 329 -12.12 -22.00 4.47
N TRP A 330 -10.97 -22.38 5.09
CA TRP A 330 -10.03 -23.33 4.48
C TRP A 330 -10.24 -24.76 4.92
N CYS A 331 -10.74 -25.00 6.13
CA CYS A 331 -10.91 -26.33 6.71
C CYS A 331 -12.38 -26.71 6.90
N GLY A 332 -13.32 -25.79 6.69
CA GLY A 332 -14.76 -26.05 6.87
C GLY A 332 -15.17 -26.24 8.33
N PHE A 333 -14.37 -25.74 9.28
CA PHE A 333 -14.61 -25.92 10.72
C PHE A 333 -15.05 -24.61 11.37
N ALA A 334 -16.33 -24.52 11.71
CA ALA A 334 -16.96 -23.35 12.33
C ALA A 334 -17.76 -23.76 13.58
N PRO A 335 -17.09 -24.13 14.69
CA PRO A 335 -17.79 -24.56 15.91
C PRO A 335 -18.46 -23.35 16.59
N GLU A 336 -19.48 -23.59 17.39
CA GLU A 336 -19.97 -22.59 18.33
C GLU A 336 -18.85 -22.24 19.33
N LEU A 337 -18.53 -20.93 19.47
CA LEU A 337 -17.48 -20.48 20.36
C LEU A 337 -18.03 -20.25 21.77
N GLY A 338 -17.38 -20.87 22.77
CA GLY A 338 -17.67 -20.62 24.19
C GLY A 338 -16.78 -19.45 24.70
N ASP A 339 -17.16 -18.89 25.85
CA ASP A 339 -16.42 -17.81 26.50
C ASP A 339 -15.27 -18.36 27.35
N ALA A 340 -14.04 -17.90 27.11
CA ALA A 340 -12.85 -18.27 27.86
C ALA A 340 -12.94 -17.84 29.33
N ALA A 341 -13.61 -16.73 29.62
CA ALA A 341 -13.77 -16.20 30.98
C ALA A 341 -14.54 -17.15 31.92
N GLU A 342 -15.36 -18.08 31.39
CA GLU A 342 -16.03 -19.09 32.19
C GLU A 342 -15.06 -20.07 32.86
N PHE A 343 -13.83 -20.13 32.37
CA PHE A 343 -12.79 -21.04 32.86
C PHE A 343 -11.71 -20.33 33.69
N ASP A 344 -11.89 -19.05 33.98
CA ASP A 344 -10.97 -18.29 34.81
C ASP A 344 -10.86 -18.93 36.23
N GLY A 345 -9.63 -19.25 36.61
CA GLY A 345 -9.36 -19.91 37.90
C GLY A 345 -9.78 -21.39 37.96
N ASN A 346 -10.16 -22.00 36.84
CA ASN A 346 -10.51 -23.43 36.81
C ASN A 346 -9.24 -24.28 37.01
N ALA A 347 -9.22 -25.09 38.09
CA ALA A 347 -8.08 -25.92 38.46
C ALA A 347 -7.78 -27.02 37.42
N GLU A 348 -8.80 -27.53 36.71
CA GLU A 348 -8.60 -28.53 35.68
C GLU A 348 -7.92 -27.94 34.43
N VAL A 349 -8.35 -26.76 33.98
CA VAL A 349 -7.72 -26.02 32.90
C VAL A 349 -6.30 -25.59 33.27
N ALA A 350 -6.08 -25.13 34.51
CA ALA A 350 -4.74 -24.77 35.00
C ALA A 350 -3.77 -25.95 34.93
N SER A 351 -4.27 -27.21 35.16
CA SER A 351 -3.45 -28.41 35.09
C SER A 351 -3.20 -28.95 33.66
N MET A 352 -3.88 -28.41 32.66
CA MET A 352 -3.70 -28.84 31.27
C MET A 352 -2.36 -28.35 30.73
N PRO A 353 -1.64 -29.15 29.95
CA PRO A 353 -0.50 -28.66 29.17
C PRO A 353 -1.01 -27.77 28.02
N CYS A 354 -0.13 -26.98 27.43
CA CYS A 354 -0.44 -26.18 26.24
C CYS A 354 -0.37 -27.05 24.97
N TYR A 355 -1.18 -26.69 23.98
CA TYR A 355 -1.13 -27.32 22.66
C TYR A 355 0.25 -27.06 22.03
N PRO A 356 0.92 -28.06 21.38
CA PRO A 356 0.33 -29.32 20.89
C PRO A 356 0.51 -30.53 21.80
N ASP A 357 0.85 -30.36 23.06
CA ASP A 357 1.10 -31.49 23.96
C ASP A 357 -0.16 -32.33 24.18
N GLN A 358 0.05 -33.60 24.53
CA GLN A 358 -1.04 -34.52 24.79
C GLN A 358 -1.81 -34.10 26.06
N GLY A 359 -3.13 -33.94 25.98
CA GLY A 359 -3.98 -33.52 27.08
C GLY A 359 -4.24 -31.99 27.07
N SER A 360 -3.77 -31.27 26.07
CA SER A 360 -4.05 -29.82 25.86
C SER A 360 -5.47 -29.57 25.35
N ILE A 361 -6.19 -30.62 24.96
CA ILE A 361 -7.59 -30.54 24.54
C ILE A 361 -8.39 -31.51 25.43
N ARG A 362 -9.44 -31.02 26.08
CA ARG A 362 -10.31 -31.81 26.96
C ARG A 362 -11.76 -31.38 26.87
N CYS A 363 -12.68 -32.30 27.15
CA CYS A 363 -14.06 -31.95 27.39
C CYS A 363 -14.25 -31.61 28.87
N ILE A 364 -14.58 -30.38 29.18
CA ILE A 364 -14.79 -29.87 30.54
C ILE A 364 -16.17 -29.22 30.60
N ASN A 365 -17.02 -29.64 31.50
CA ASN A 365 -18.41 -29.16 31.65
C ASN A 365 -19.24 -29.22 30.35
N GLY A 366 -18.98 -30.21 29.48
CA GLY A 366 -19.67 -30.37 28.21
C GLY A 366 -19.19 -29.44 27.09
N LYS A 367 -18.11 -28.66 27.32
CA LYS A 367 -17.46 -27.84 26.31
C LYS A 367 -16.08 -28.42 25.99
N ILE A 368 -15.62 -28.25 24.74
CA ILE A 368 -14.27 -28.66 24.34
C ILE A 368 -13.33 -27.51 24.59
N VAL A 369 -12.41 -27.66 25.52
CA VAL A 369 -11.40 -26.65 25.90
C VAL A 369 -10.10 -26.97 25.23
N VAL A 370 -9.56 -26.03 24.46
CA VAL A 370 -8.25 -26.06 23.84
C VAL A 370 -7.37 -25.02 24.55
N LYS A 371 -6.26 -25.47 25.15
CA LYS A 371 -5.34 -24.56 25.83
C LYS A 371 -4.11 -24.32 24.98
N PHE A 372 -3.91 -23.07 24.55
CA PHE A 372 -2.73 -22.63 23.79
C PHE A 372 -1.65 -22.04 24.71
N ALA A 373 -2.05 -21.30 25.74
CA ALA A 373 -1.13 -20.67 26.67
C ALA A 373 -1.70 -20.66 28.10
N ASP A 374 -0.84 -20.39 29.10
CA ASP A 374 -1.24 -20.34 30.51
C ASP A 374 -1.92 -19.01 30.89
N GLU A 375 -1.71 -17.96 30.09
CA GLU A 375 -2.35 -16.65 30.26
C GLU A 375 -3.38 -16.43 29.11
N PRO A 376 -4.50 -15.75 29.43
CA PRO A 376 -5.56 -15.51 28.47
C PRO A 376 -5.14 -14.51 27.36
#